data_96dc1595d8ad2a0e15033b4939459448
#
_entry.id   96dc1595d8ad2a0e15033b4939459448
#
_cell.length_a   1.000
_cell.length_b   1.000
_cell.length_c   1.000
_cell.angle_alpha   90.00
_cell.angle_beta   90.00
_cell.angle_gamma   90.00
#
_symmetry.space_group_name_H-M   'P 1'
#
loop_
_entity.id
_entity.type
_entity.pdbx_description
1 polymer ?
#
loop_
_entity_poly.entity_id
_entity_poly.type
_entity_poly.pdbx_seq_one_letter_code
_entity_poly.pdbx_strand_id
1 'polypeptide(L)'
;ITEAKNTHMTHIEDLVLDGGVKGARQAILALRSLRDMLAGKSPTAVDVTVKWDGAPAVFAGIDPSDGEFFVAKKGIFAKNPKVYKSHDDINDDTSGDLAKKLRLAYDNLKDLGITGVIQGDFMYDKGDLKVEKIDGQKYLTFHPNTIAYAIPIGTPLAKEIAKSKIGIVWHTSYKGANFE
;
A
#
# COMPACT_ATOMS: atom_id res chain seq x y z
N ILE A 1 -8.42 -5.97 27.77
CA ILE A 1 -8.00 -6.27 26.39
C ILE A 1 -8.45 -5.06 25.56
N THR A 2 -7.57 -4.11 25.36
CA THR A 2 -7.81 -3.04 24.38
C THR A 2 -7.54 -3.65 23.02
N GLU A 3 -8.57 -3.83 22.20
CA GLU A 3 -8.41 -4.13 20.79
C GLU A 3 -7.48 -3.08 20.18
N ALA A 4 -6.42 -3.55 19.52
CA ALA A 4 -5.55 -2.67 18.77
C ALA A 4 -6.42 -1.94 17.74
N LYS A 5 -6.47 -0.62 17.85
CA LYS A 5 -7.28 0.22 16.98
C LYS A 5 -6.86 -0.06 15.54
N ASN A 6 -7.79 -0.53 14.74
CA ASN A 6 -7.55 -0.80 13.32
C ASN A 6 -6.98 0.48 12.67
N THR A 7 -5.71 0.43 12.26
CA THR A 7 -4.97 1.59 11.72
C THR A 7 -5.20 1.80 10.22
N HIS A 8 -6.18 1.10 9.63
CA HIS A 8 -6.59 1.37 8.26
C HIS A 8 -7.17 2.78 8.13
N MET A 9 -6.96 3.40 6.98
CA MET A 9 -7.63 4.67 6.67
C MET A 9 -9.13 4.47 6.77
N THR A 10 -9.80 5.35 7.53
CA THR A 10 -11.25 5.31 7.71
C THR A 10 -11.92 5.60 6.36
N HIS A 11 -12.76 4.70 5.91
CA HIS A 11 -13.61 4.92 4.75
C HIS A 11 -14.84 5.74 5.16
N ILE A 12 -15.47 6.39 4.20
CA ILE A 12 -16.63 7.23 4.51
C ILE A 12 -17.84 6.42 5.00
N GLU A 13 -17.96 5.18 4.55
CA GLU A 13 -18.95 4.20 5.03
C GLU A 13 -18.72 3.78 6.47
N ASP A 14 -17.48 3.69 6.94
CA ASP A 14 -17.14 3.35 8.32
C ASP A 14 -17.72 4.40 9.28
N LEU A 15 -17.72 5.68 8.87
CA LEU A 15 -18.36 6.73 9.66
C LEU A 15 -19.84 6.44 9.89
N VAL A 16 -20.53 5.88 8.91
CA VAL A 16 -21.97 5.55 9.02
C VAL A 16 -22.17 4.29 9.86
N LEU A 17 -21.37 3.26 9.60
CA LEU A 17 -21.51 1.95 10.26
C LEU A 17 -21.16 2.02 11.75
N ASP A 18 -20.06 2.71 12.08
CA ASP A 18 -19.55 2.76 13.45
C ASP A 18 -20.13 3.93 14.26
N GLY A 19 -20.47 5.05 13.58
CA GLY A 19 -20.89 6.29 14.21
C GLY A 19 -22.40 6.55 14.22
N GLY A 20 -23.20 5.65 13.64
CA GLY A 20 -24.66 5.78 13.58
C GLY A 20 -25.10 7.13 12.99
N VAL A 21 -26.13 7.76 13.57
CA VAL A 21 -26.68 9.05 13.09
C VAL A 21 -25.64 10.18 13.08
N LYS A 22 -24.76 10.23 14.08
CA LYS A 22 -23.68 11.23 14.15
C LYS A 22 -22.67 11.00 13.02
N GLY A 23 -22.27 9.76 12.81
CA GLY A 23 -21.36 9.38 11.73
C GLY A 23 -21.95 9.62 10.35
N ALA A 24 -23.23 9.29 10.14
CA ALA A 24 -23.93 9.60 8.90
C ALA A 24 -23.95 11.11 8.59
N ARG A 25 -24.17 11.95 9.60
CA ARG A 25 -24.08 13.40 9.45
C ARG A 25 -22.68 13.86 9.03
N GLN A 26 -21.64 13.30 9.65
CA GLN A 26 -20.24 13.59 9.31
C GLN A 26 -19.92 13.17 7.87
N ALA A 27 -20.35 11.98 7.43
CA ALA A 27 -20.18 11.51 6.08
C ALA A 27 -20.85 12.45 5.04
N ILE A 28 -22.09 12.87 5.32
CA ILE A 28 -22.81 13.82 4.44
C ILE A 28 -22.07 15.16 4.36
N LEU A 29 -21.57 15.68 5.48
CA LEU A 29 -20.81 16.95 5.48
C LEU A 29 -19.51 16.82 4.70
N ALA A 30 -18.78 15.70 4.82
CA ALA A 30 -17.57 15.43 4.06
C ALA A 30 -17.84 15.40 2.56
N LEU A 31 -18.90 14.69 2.11
CA LEU A 31 -19.30 14.64 0.71
C LEU A 31 -19.75 16.01 0.16
N ARG A 32 -20.45 16.81 0.96
CA ARG A 32 -20.82 18.18 0.58
C ARG A 32 -19.60 19.07 0.42
N SER A 33 -18.65 19.00 1.35
CA SER A 33 -17.38 19.74 1.28
C SER A 33 -16.59 19.37 0.03
N LEU A 34 -16.51 18.09 -0.30
CA LEU A 34 -15.86 17.59 -1.52
C LEU A 34 -16.57 18.14 -2.78
N ARG A 35 -17.90 18.07 -2.83
CA ARG A 35 -18.70 18.62 -3.92
C ARG A 35 -18.44 20.12 -4.12
N ASP A 36 -18.45 20.89 -3.04
CA ASP A 36 -18.30 22.35 -3.09
C ASP A 36 -16.87 22.73 -3.50
N MET A 37 -15.87 21.97 -3.07
CA MET A 37 -14.49 22.13 -3.51
C MET A 37 -14.35 21.86 -5.02
N LEU A 38 -14.86 20.72 -5.52
CA LEU A 38 -14.81 20.38 -6.93
C LEU A 38 -15.57 21.39 -7.82
N ALA A 39 -16.59 22.04 -7.25
CA ALA A 39 -17.32 23.11 -7.91
C ALA A 39 -16.64 24.50 -7.82
N GLY A 40 -15.43 24.59 -7.23
CA GLY A 40 -14.72 25.85 -7.03
C GLY A 40 -15.37 26.80 -6.02
N LYS A 41 -16.27 26.31 -5.17
CA LYS A 41 -17.04 27.10 -4.20
C LYS A 41 -16.45 27.10 -2.79
N SER A 42 -15.40 26.29 -2.55
CA SER A 42 -14.76 26.23 -1.24
C SER A 42 -13.73 27.35 -1.07
N PRO A 43 -13.76 28.09 0.04
CA PRO A 43 -12.75 29.11 0.34
C PRO A 43 -11.41 28.54 0.78
N THR A 44 -11.35 27.25 1.10
CA THR A 44 -10.14 26.55 1.54
C THR A 44 -9.72 25.50 0.52
N ALA A 45 -8.43 25.47 0.20
CA ALA A 45 -7.85 24.39 -0.58
C ALA A 45 -7.89 23.09 0.24
N VAL A 46 -8.42 22.03 -0.37
CA VAL A 46 -8.36 20.67 0.18
C VAL A 46 -7.55 19.83 -0.79
N ASP A 47 -6.52 19.19 -0.30
CA ASP A 47 -5.73 18.26 -1.12
C ASP A 47 -6.53 16.98 -1.33
N VAL A 48 -6.78 16.67 -2.59
CA VAL A 48 -7.34 15.38 -3.00
C VAL A 48 -6.23 14.56 -3.64
N THR A 49 -5.95 13.42 -3.06
CA THR A 49 -4.93 12.50 -3.57
C THR A 49 -5.57 11.21 -4.05
N VAL A 50 -4.93 10.56 -5.00
CA VAL A 50 -5.32 9.21 -5.42
C VAL A 50 -4.77 8.22 -4.40
N LYS A 51 -5.65 7.42 -3.78
CA LYS A 51 -5.23 6.26 -3.00
C LYS A 51 -4.91 5.13 -3.98
N TRP A 52 -3.65 4.78 -4.07
CA TRP A 52 -3.22 3.57 -4.76
C TRP A 52 -3.59 2.35 -3.91
N ASP A 53 -4.04 1.30 -4.55
CA ASP A 53 -4.48 0.07 -3.90
C ASP A 53 -3.85 -1.11 -4.62
N GLY A 54 -3.13 -1.92 -3.87
CA GLY A 54 -2.38 -3.06 -4.40
C GLY A 54 -2.53 -4.32 -3.56
N ALA A 55 -1.91 -5.40 -4.01
CA ALA A 55 -1.86 -6.67 -3.28
C ALA A 55 -0.61 -7.48 -3.68
N PRO A 56 0.01 -8.17 -2.72
CA PRO A 56 -0.30 -8.23 -1.28
C PRO A 56 0.15 -6.98 -0.51
N ALA A 57 -0.36 -6.82 0.71
CA ALA A 57 0.26 -5.90 1.66
C ALA A 57 1.64 -6.41 2.06
N VAL A 58 2.63 -5.52 2.04
CA VAL A 58 4.02 -5.80 2.38
C VAL A 58 4.45 -4.88 3.51
N PHE A 59 5.06 -5.48 4.53
CA PHE A 59 5.77 -4.77 5.58
C PHE A 59 7.26 -4.92 5.35
N ALA A 60 8.02 -3.86 5.60
CA ALA A 60 9.46 -3.88 5.53
C ALA A 60 10.06 -2.98 6.60
N GLY A 61 11.21 -3.34 7.11
CA GLY A 61 11.88 -2.53 8.12
C GLY A 61 13.00 -3.24 8.84
N ILE A 62 13.35 -2.65 9.99
CA ILE A 62 14.36 -3.21 10.89
C ILE A 62 13.64 -3.83 12.08
N ASP A 63 13.95 -5.08 12.36
CA ASP A 63 13.42 -5.78 13.53
C ASP A 63 14.02 -5.15 14.80
N PRO A 64 13.17 -4.59 15.69
CA PRO A 64 13.68 -3.93 16.88
C PRO A 64 14.35 -4.89 17.88
N SER A 65 14.16 -6.20 17.73
CA SER A 65 14.74 -7.19 18.65
C SER A 65 16.22 -7.50 18.37
N ASP A 66 16.64 -7.43 17.10
CA ASP A 66 18.01 -7.81 16.70
C ASP A 66 18.67 -6.86 15.70
N GLY A 67 17.93 -5.88 15.17
CA GLY A 67 18.45 -4.90 14.24
C GLY A 67 18.58 -5.39 12.79
N GLU A 68 18.07 -6.58 12.46
CA GLU A 68 18.12 -7.11 11.10
C GLU A 68 16.98 -6.60 10.23
N PHE A 69 17.27 -6.45 8.94
CA PHE A 69 16.24 -6.12 7.96
C PHE A 69 15.30 -7.30 7.72
N PHE A 70 14.02 -7.02 7.64
CA PHE A 70 12.99 -8.01 7.32
C PHE A 70 11.96 -7.50 6.32
N VAL A 71 11.26 -8.44 5.70
CA VAL A 71 9.94 -8.23 5.08
C VAL A 71 8.91 -9.11 5.78
N ALA A 72 7.63 -8.72 5.72
CA ALA A 72 6.55 -9.52 6.28
C ALA A 72 5.24 -9.30 5.51
N LYS A 73 4.28 -10.20 5.74
CA LYS A 73 2.88 -10.07 5.32
C LYS A 73 1.99 -9.60 6.48
N LYS A 74 0.69 -9.43 6.26
CA LYS A 74 -0.29 -9.24 7.35
C LYS A 74 -0.11 -10.33 8.40
N GLY A 75 -0.09 -9.99 9.66
CA GLY A 75 0.18 -10.92 10.75
C GLY A 75 1.47 -10.61 11.52
N ILE A 76 2.23 -9.60 11.08
CA ILE A 76 3.38 -9.10 11.83
C ILE A 76 3.00 -8.66 13.25
N PHE A 77 1.76 -8.22 13.46
CA PHE A 77 1.20 -7.83 14.77
C PHE A 77 0.36 -8.94 15.42
N ALA A 78 0.47 -10.17 14.98
CA ALA A 78 -0.17 -11.31 15.61
C ALA A 78 0.58 -11.68 16.92
N LYS A 79 -0.07 -12.48 17.76
CA LYS A 79 0.52 -12.98 19.02
C LYS A 79 1.91 -13.65 18.82
N ASN A 80 2.13 -14.25 17.65
CA ASN A 80 3.42 -14.79 17.22
C ASN A 80 3.78 -14.10 15.91
N PRO A 81 4.46 -12.95 15.95
CA PRO A 81 4.85 -12.21 14.74
C PRO A 81 5.71 -13.06 13.82
N LYS A 82 5.41 -13.00 12.52
CA LYS A 82 6.22 -13.65 11.50
C LYS A 82 6.91 -12.59 10.65
N VAL A 83 8.21 -12.55 10.74
CA VAL A 83 9.10 -11.72 9.92
C VAL A 83 10.04 -12.61 9.13
N TYR A 84 10.39 -12.21 7.93
CA TYR A 84 11.24 -12.97 7.02
C TYR A 84 12.53 -12.19 6.79
N LYS A 85 13.64 -12.76 7.24
CA LYS A 85 14.99 -12.19 7.16
C LYS A 85 15.85 -12.86 6.09
N SER A 86 15.29 -13.91 5.47
CA SER A 86 15.92 -14.67 4.39
C SER A 86 14.90 -15.19 3.38
N HIS A 87 15.38 -15.69 2.24
CA HIS A 87 14.54 -16.40 1.28
C HIS A 87 14.01 -17.73 1.86
N ASP A 88 14.76 -18.38 2.73
CA ASP A 88 14.34 -19.63 3.35
C ASP A 88 13.15 -19.39 4.27
N ASP A 89 13.17 -18.34 5.12
CA ASP A 89 12.02 -17.97 5.95
C ASP A 89 10.75 -17.71 5.11
N ILE A 90 10.92 -17.05 3.95
CA ILE A 90 9.81 -16.78 3.05
C ILE A 90 9.26 -18.08 2.47
N ASN A 91 10.14 -18.99 2.03
CA ASN A 91 9.76 -20.25 1.40
C ASN A 91 9.12 -21.24 2.38
N ASP A 92 9.53 -21.21 3.65
CA ASP A 92 8.98 -22.07 4.70
C ASP A 92 7.53 -21.70 5.08
N ASP A 93 7.16 -20.41 4.94
CA ASP A 93 5.83 -19.92 5.36
C ASP A 93 4.93 -19.51 4.21
N THR A 94 5.44 -19.40 2.97
CA THR A 94 4.70 -18.93 1.82
C THR A 94 5.04 -19.71 0.55
N SER A 95 4.18 -19.63 -0.45
CA SER A 95 4.37 -20.29 -1.74
C SER A 95 3.81 -19.48 -2.90
N GLY A 96 4.08 -19.91 -4.13
CA GLY A 96 3.54 -19.33 -5.34
C GLY A 96 3.90 -17.85 -5.54
N ASP A 97 2.95 -17.08 -6.00
CA ASP A 97 3.13 -15.66 -6.33
C ASP A 97 3.44 -14.81 -5.10
N LEU A 98 2.84 -15.13 -3.95
CA LEU A 98 3.13 -14.42 -2.70
C LEU A 98 4.60 -14.56 -2.29
N ALA A 99 5.14 -15.77 -2.33
CA ALA A 99 6.54 -16.02 -2.03
C ALA A 99 7.47 -15.29 -3.01
N LYS A 100 7.14 -15.29 -4.31
CA LYS A 100 7.87 -14.54 -5.34
C LYS A 100 7.91 -13.05 -5.02
N LYS A 101 6.76 -12.43 -4.73
CA LYS A 101 6.65 -11.00 -4.42
C LYS A 101 7.40 -10.62 -3.15
N LEU A 102 7.33 -11.44 -2.11
CA LEU A 102 8.08 -11.20 -0.86
C LEU A 102 9.60 -11.31 -1.06
N ARG A 103 10.09 -12.29 -1.83
CA ARG A 103 11.52 -12.37 -2.17
C ARG A 103 11.98 -11.15 -2.98
N LEU A 104 11.19 -10.73 -3.97
CA LEU A 104 11.48 -9.50 -4.74
C LEU A 104 11.49 -8.26 -3.84
N ALA A 105 10.56 -8.16 -2.88
CA ALA A 105 10.57 -7.08 -1.92
C ALA A 105 11.83 -7.14 -1.04
N TYR A 106 12.17 -8.29 -0.48
CA TYR A 106 13.38 -8.47 0.33
C TYR A 106 14.64 -8.04 -0.42
N ASP A 107 14.84 -8.56 -1.64
CA ASP A 107 16.06 -8.30 -2.43
C ASP A 107 16.20 -6.84 -2.87
N ASN A 108 15.10 -6.15 -3.09
CA ASN A 108 15.13 -4.78 -3.59
C ASN A 108 15.00 -3.70 -2.51
N LEU A 109 14.61 -4.07 -1.29
CA LEU A 109 14.41 -3.11 -0.20
C LEU A 109 15.51 -3.11 0.85
N LYS A 110 16.20 -4.23 1.06
CA LYS A 110 17.17 -4.40 2.16
C LYS A 110 18.29 -3.36 2.19
N ASP A 111 18.71 -2.86 1.02
CA ASP A 111 19.82 -1.92 0.88
C ASP A 111 19.36 -0.45 0.75
N LEU A 112 18.06 -0.17 0.92
CA LEU A 112 17.52 1.18 0.78
C LEU A 112 17.62 2.04 2.04
N GLY A 113 18.17 1.50 3.14
CA GLY A 113 18.32 2.24 4.40
C GLY A 113 16.98 2.54 5.09
N ILE A 114 15.98 1.67 4.93
CA ILE A 114 14.69 1.80 5.60
C ILE A 114 14.91 1.74 7.12
N THR A 115 14.40 2.74 7.83
CA THR A 115 14.44 2.82 9.29
C THR A 115 13.05 2.65 9.88
N GLY A 116 12.95 1.93 11.02
CA GLY A 116 11.64 1.57 11.60
C GLY A 116 10.90 0.53 10.76
N VAL A 117 9.59 0.50 10.84
CA VAL A 117 8.73 -0.44 10.12
C VAL A 117 7.72 0.34 9.28
N ILE A 118 7.63 0.02 8.00
CA ILE A 118 6.69 0.63 7.06
C ILE A 118 5.81 -0.44 6.43
N GLN A 119 4.58 -0.06 6.09
CA GLN A 119 3.62 -0.89 5.38
C GLN A 119 3.24 -0.24 4.06
N GLY A 120 3.15 -1.05 3.03
CA GLY A 120 2.66 -0.64 1.72
C GLY A 120 1.97 -1.79 1.00
N ASP A 121 1.49 -1.49 -0.19
CA ASP A 121 0.87 -2.45 -1.08
C ASP A 121 1.78 -2.71 -2.29
N PHE A 122 1.98 -3.98 -2.61
CA PHE A 122 2.74 -4.39 -3.79
C PHE A 122 1.90 -4.10 -5.05
N MET A 123 2.44 -3.33 -5.97
CA MET A 123 1.73 -2.88 -7.17
C MET A 123 2.04 -3.74 -8.38
N TYR A 124 3.32 -4.02 -8.61
CA TYR A 124 3.78 -4.79 -9.77
C TYR A 124 5.21 -5.30 -9.58
N ASP A 125 5.54 -6.37 -10.23
CA ASP A 125 6.89 -6.71 -10.64
C ASP A 125 7.07 -6.45 -12.14
N LYS A 126 8.29 -6.60 -12.63
CA LYS A 126 8.60 -6.34 -14.05
C LYS A 126 7.81 -7.25 -15.01
N GLY A 127 7.42 -8.43 -14.58
CA GLY A 127 6.61 -9.38 -15.35
C GLY A 127 5.14 -9.00 -15.47
N ASP A 128 4.64 -8.16 -14.55
CA ASP A 128 3.25 -7.71 -14.55
C ASP A 128 3.00 -6.56 -15.54
N LEU A 129 4.07 -5.87 -15.98
CA LEU A 129 3.97 -4.70 -16.84
C LEU A 129 3.63 -5.09 -18.28
N LYS A 130 2.61 -4.47 -18.84
CA LYS A 130 2.18 -4.65 -20.23
C LYS A 130 2.03 -3.31 -20.93
N VAL A 131 2.08 -3.34 -22.26
CA VAL A 131 1.75 -2.17 -23.10
C VAL A 131 0.43 -2.46 -23.79
N GLU A 132 -0.57 -1.68 -23.49
CA GLU A 132 -1.92 -1.83 -24.04
C GLU A 132 -2.34 -0.57 -24.78
N LYS A 133 -3.26 -0.73 -25.76
CA LYS A 133 -3.85 0.38 -26.51
C LYS A 133 -5.29 0.54 -26.05
N ILE A 134 -5.62 1.70 -25.49
CA ILE A 134 -6.95 2.06 -24.99
C ILE A 134 -7.36 3.33 -25.75
N ASP A 135 -8.49 3.30 -26.44
CA ASP A 135 -9.02 4.43 -27.22
C ASP A 135 -7.99 5.09 -28.16
N GLY A 136 -7.18 4.26 -28.80
CA GLY A 136 -6.16 4.73 -29.76
C GLY A 136 -4.84 5.16 -29.15
N GLN A 137 -4.74 5.36 -27.82
CA GLN A 137 -3.53 5.75 -27.11
C GLN A 137 -2.85 4.55 -26.44
N LYS A 138 -1.51 4.55 -26.37
CA LYS A 138 -0.73 3.50 -25.70
C LYS A 138 -0.51 3.83 -24.23
N TYR A 139 -0.69 2.81 -23.40
CA TYR A 139 -0.49 2.87 -21.94
C TYR A 139 0.44 1.75 -21.47
N LEU A 140 1.20 2.04 -20.44
CA LEU A 140 1.82 1.03 -19.60
C LEU A 140 0.80 0.62 -18.55
N THR A 141 0.45 -0.68 -18.49
CA THR A 141 -0.59 -1.20 -17.61
C THR A 141 -0.06 -2.25 -16.65
N PHE A 142 -0.68 -2.34 -15.48
CA PHE A 142 -0.49 -3.42 -14.51
C PHE A 142 -1.73 -3.58 -13.64
N HIS A 143 -1.91 -4.78 -13.07
CA HIS A 143 -3.11 -5.19 -12.34
C HIS A 143 -2.69 -5.81 -11.00
N PRO A 144 -2.50 -5.03 -9.92
CA PRO A 144 -2.13 -5.58 -8.61
C PRO A 144 -3.23 -6.40 -7.95
N ASN A 145 -4.49 -6.08 -8.28
CA ASN A 145 -5.69 -6.74 -7.79
C ASN A 145 -6.81 -6.65 -8.86
N THR A 146 -8.04 -6.33 -8.48
CA THR A 146 -9.14 -6.08 -9.42
C THR A 146 -9.03 -4.73 -10.13
N ILE A 147 -8.18 -3.82 -9.64
CA ILE A 147 -7.96 -2.51 -10.23
C ILE A 147 -6.88 -2.60 -11.30
N ALA A 148 -7.15 -2.03 -12.46
CA ALA A 148 -6.19 -1.84 -13.54
C ALA A 148 -5.62 -0.41 -13.48
N TYR A 149 -4.31 -0.30 -13.45
CA TYR A 149 -3.62 0.98 -13.59
C TYR A 149 -3.11 1.13 -15.02
N ALA A 150 -3.38 2.27 -15.62
CA ALA A 150 -2.98 2.60 -16.98
C ALA A 150 -2.29 3.98 -17.02
N ILE A 151 -1.01 3.99 -17.31
CA ILE A 151 -0.19 5.19 -17.34
C ILE A 151 0.16 5.51 -18.80
N PRO A 152 -0.14 6.72 -19.30
CA PRO A 152 0.17 7.08 -20.68
C PRO A 152 1.66 6.94 -20.98
N ILE A 153 2.00 6.22 -22.05
CA ILE A 153 3.39 6.05 -22.50
C ILE A 153 3.97 7.42 -22.90
N GLY A 154 5.23 7.65 -22.52
CA GLY A 154 5.90 8.93 -22.77
C GLY A 154 5.95 9.86 -21.56
N THR A 155 5.10 9.63 -20.54
CA THR A 155 5.16 10.38 -19.30
C THR A 155 6.41 10.03 -18.48
N PRO A 156 6.91 10.94 -17.61
CA PRO A 156 8.02 10.64 -16.70
C PRO A 156 7.72 9.40 -15.84
N LEU A 157 6.49 9.33 -15.27
CA LEU A 157 6.06 8.20 -14.43
C LEU A 157 6.11 6.86 -15.18
N ALA A 158 5.62 6.80 -16.42
CA ALA A 158 5.70 5.56 -17.21
C ALA A 158 7.15 5.11 -17.46
N LYS A 159 8.08 6.06 -17.65
CA LYS A 159 9.50 5.77 -17.83
C LYS A 159 10.15 5.24 -16.55
N GLU A 160 9.78 5.77 -15.38
CA GLU A 160 10.26 5.31 -14.09
C GLU A 160 9.74 3.90 -13.79
N ILE A 161 8.45 3.65 -13.95
CA ILE A 161 7.82 2.33 -13.78
C ILE A 161 8.49 1.30 -14.70
N ALA A 162 8.69 1.61 -15.98
CA ALA A 162 9.28 0.69 -16.94
C ALA A 162 10.75 0.30 -16.60
N LYS A 163 11.49 1.15 -15.89
CA LYS A 163 12.87 0.91 -15.45
C LYS A 163 12.95 0.17 -14.13
N SER A 164 11.93 0.27 -13.29
CA SER A 164 11.92 -0.33 -11.95
C SER A 164 11.81 -1.85 -12.02
N LYS A 165 12.27 -2.53 -10.97
CA LYS A 165 12.13 -3.99 -10.80
C LYS A 165 10.82 -4.35 -10.14
N ILE A 166 10.39 -3.53 -9.18
CA ILE A 166 9.14 -3.65 -8.44
C ILE A 166 8.54 -2.27 -8.19
N GLY A 167 7.24 -2.22 -7.93
CA GLY A 167 6.56 -1.03 -7.41
C GLY A 167 5.83 -1.37 -6.11
N ILE A 168 6.04 -0.55 -5.09
CA ILE A 168 5.33 -0.62 -3.80
C ILE A 168 4.88 0.79 -3.45
N VAL A 169 3.63 0.93 -3.02
CA VAL A 169 3.11 2.20 -2.50
C VAL A 169 3.06 2.13 -0.98
N TRP A 170 3.89 2.93 -0.33
CA TRP A 170 3.95 3.02 1.12
C TRP A 170 2.88 3.97 1.64
N HIS A 171 2.17 3.58 2.69
CA HIS A 171 1.07 4.38 3.24
C HIS A 171 1.06 4.46 4.78
N THR A 172 1.78 3.58 5.48
CA THR A 172 1.78 3.57 6.95
C THR A 172 3.20 3.36 7.48
N SER A 173 3.54 4.06 8.54
CA SER A 173 4.77 3.83 9.30
C SER A 173 4.42 3.49 10.75
N TYR A 174 5.17 2.57 11.32
CA TYR A 174 5.01 2.10 12.69
C TYR A 174 6.22 2.50 13.52
N LYS A 175 5.96 2.90 14.75
CA LYS A 175 6.99 3.25 15.75
C LYS A 175 6.71 2.45 17.02
N GLY A 176 7.69 1.77 17.53
CA GLY A 176 7.60 0.97 18.74
C GLY A 176 8.93 0.26 19.03
N ALA A 177 9.04 -0.29 20.24
CA ALA A 177 10.21 -1.07 20.65
C ALA A 177 10.05 -2.57 20.34
N ASN A 178 8.87 -3.01 19.94
CA ASN A 178 8.53 -4.39 19.57
C ASN A 178 7.33 -4.39 18.62
N PHE A 179 6.88 -5.57 18.19
CA PHE A 179 5.70 -5.77 17.34
C PHE A 179 4.38 -5.91 18.12
N GLU A 180 4.37 -5.72 19.43
CA GLU A 180 3.19 -5.79 20.29
C GLU A 180 2.36 -4.50 20.32
#